data_8f4a6c341c8158341a898f17588b8129
#
_entry.id   8f4a6c341c8158341a898f17588b8129
#
_cell.length_a   1.000
_cell.length_b   1.000
_cell.length_c   1.000
_cell.angle_alpha   90.00
_cell.angle_beta   90.00
_cell.angle_gamma   90.00
#
_symmetry.space_group_name_H-M   'P 1'
#
loop_
_entity.id
_entity.type
_entity.pdbx_description
1 polymer ?
#
loop_
_entity_poly.entity_id
_entity_poly.type
_entity_poly.pdbx_seq_one_letter_code
_entity_poly.pdbx_strand_id
1 'polypeptide(L)'
;LVLSTHLGNFGKFLTVLIALSAASNMMTSFYSIGLCFQTALPPLRILPRFLFPLAATAIVLPLAIVGQTSFYSTLSNFLSVIGYWSALYVGVVIADFVVIRRCRMSSYDVSIWNDWRQLPPGIAAMTSCVLSLGLVVPFMDQAWFTGPLGKHVGDLGFELGLAVTFVLYCVLRPVEQRLFRR
;
A
#
# COMPACT_ATOMS: atom_id res chain seq x y z
N LEU A 1 -14.10 -25.45 4.35
CA LEU A 1 -15.16 -26.40 3.98
C LEU A 1 -14.54 -27.70 3.44
N VAL A 2 -13.61 -27.69 2.50
CA VAL A 2 -12.99 -28.91 1.93
C VAL A 2 -12.26 -29.74 3.00
N LEU A 3 -11.51 -29.08 3.90
CA LEU A 3 -10.81 -29.79 4.99
C LEU A 3 -11.77 -30.49 5.97
N SER A 4 -12.93 -29.90 6.27
CA SER A 4 -13.88 -30.47 7.20
C SER A 4 -14.67 -31.64 6.63
N THR A 5 -14.83 -31.72 5.29
CA THR A 5 -15.57 -32.82 4.63
C THR A 5 -14.72 -34.09 4.49
N HIS A 6 -13.42 -33.98 4.30
CA HIS A 6 -12.54 -35.17 4.10
C HIS A 6 -11.91 -35.72 5.39
N LEU A 7 -11.71 -34.87 6.42
CA LEU A 7 -11.01 -35.26 7.65
C LEU A 7 -11.91 -35.35 8.90
N GLY A 8 -13.24 -35.26 8.75
CA GLY A 8 -14.17 -35.41 9.85
C GLY A 8 -13.88 -34.50 11.04
N ASN A 9 -13.85 -35.06 12.26
CA ASN A 9 -13.61 -34.30 13.48
C ASN A 9 -12.19 -33.68 13.56
N PHE A 10 -11.19 -34.32 12.96
CA PHE A 10 -9.84 -33.78 12.89
C PHE A 10 -9.78 -32.54 11.98
N GLY A 11 -10.54 -32.55 10.87
CA GLY A 11 -10.66 -31.36 10.01
C GLY A 11 -11.30 -30.16 10.73
N LYS A 12 -12.26 -30.38 11.60
CA LYS A 12 -12.84 -29.32 12.44
C LYS A 12 -11.81 -28.73 13.40
N PHE A 13 -11.02 -29.57 14.04
CA PHE A 13 -9.93 -29.13 14.91
C PHE A 13 -8.89 -28.28 14.17
N LEU A 14 -8.47 -28.71 12.98
CA LEU A 14 -7.57 -27.92 12.13
C LEU A 14 -8.17 -26.57 11.72
N THR A 15 -9.46 -26.54 11.41
CA THR A 15 -10.14 -25.28 11.06
C THR A 15 -10.12 -24.29 12.22
N VAL A 16 -10.30 -24.75 13.46
CA VAL A 16 -10.20 -23.90 14.66
C VAL A 16 -8.77 -23.36 14.83
N LEU A 17 -7.75 -24.20 14.64
CA LEU A 17 -6.36 -23.77 14.71
C LEU A 17 -6.01 -22.70 13.67
N ILE A 18 -6.48 -22.87 12.43
CA ILE A 18 -6.29 -21.89 11.36
C ILE A 18 -7.00 -20.58 11.71
N ALA A 19 -8.22 -20.65 12.25
CA ALA A 19 -8.95 -19.45 12.68
C ALA A 19 -8.23 -18.69 13.81
N LEU A 20 -7.69 -19.42 14.78
CA LEU A 20 -6.89 -18.84 15.87
C LEU A 20 -5.60 -18.20 15.36
N SER A 21 -4.94 -18.85 14.40
CA SER A 21 -3.73 -18.30 13.75
C SER A 21 -4.04 -17.00 12.98
N ALA A 22 -5.14 -16.97 12.24
CA ALA A 22 -5.59 -15.76 11.55
C ALA A 22 -5.92 -14.62 12.54
N ALA A 23 -6.61 -14.93 13.64
CA ALA A 23 -6.93 -13.95 14.68
C ALA A 23 -5.67 -13.37 15.32
N SER A 24 -4.67 -14.20 15.62
CA SER A 24 -3.38 -13.76 16.16
C SER A 24 -2.65 -12.80 15.21
N ASN A 25 -2.63 -13.11 13.91
CA ASN A 25 -2.02 -12.27 12.90
C ASN A 25 -2.75 -10.91 12.77
N MET A 26 -4.08 -10.91 12.83
CA MET A 26 -4.88 -9.68 12.84
C MET A 26 -4.60 -8.80 14.05
N MET A 27 -4.43 -9.37 15.24
CA MET A 27 -4.09 -8.59 16.45
C MET A 27 -2.78 -7.81 16.28
N THR A 28 -1.76 -8.44 15.73
CA THR A 28 -0.47 -7.79 15.42
C THR A 28 -0.62 -6.67 14.42
N SER A 29 -1.40 -6.90 13.36
CA SER A 29 -1.68 -5.89 12.33
C SER A 29 -2.45 -4.69 12.89
N PHE A 30 -3.46 -4.89 13.71
CA PHE A 30 -4.23 -3.82 14.34
C PHE A 30 -3.40 -3.00 15.33
N TYR A 31 -2.51 -3.64 16.07
CA TYR A 31 -1.56 -2.94 16.91
C TYR A 31 -0.61 -2.06 16.09
N SER A 32 -0.06 -2.58 15.01
CA SER A 32 0.82 -1.85 14.09
C SER A 32 0.11 -0.66 13.44
N ILE A 33 -1.14 -0.82 13.03
CA ILE A 33 -1.97 0.27 12.49
C ILE A 33 -2.06 1.42 13.52
N GLY A 34 -2.34 1.11 14.78
CA GLY A 34 -2.41 2.11 15.85
C GLY A 34 -1.11 2.91 15.99
N LEU A 35 0.04 2.22 15.95
CA LEU A 35 1.35 2.86 16.02
C LEU A 35 1.62 3.75 14.81
N CYS A 36 1.30 3.28 13.60
CA CYS A 36 1.48 4.04 12.36
C CYS A 36 0.66 5.33 12.38
N PHE A 37 -0.62 5.27 12.77
CA PHE A 37 -1.47 6.46 12.85
C PHE A 37 -0.98 7.47 13.88
N GLN A 38 -0.55 7.02 15.07
CA GLN A 38 0.00 7.90 16.10
C GLN A 38 1.33 8.54 15.71
N THR A 39 2.11 7.87 14.85
CA THR A 39 3.40 8.39 14.36
C THR A 39 3.18 9.38 13.21
N ALA A 40 2.27 9.05 12.29
CA ALA A 40 1.98 9.87 11.12
C ALA A 40 1.24 11.17 11.47
N LEU A 41 0.34 11.11 12.46
CA LEU A 41 -0.50 12.24 12.86
C LEU A 41 -0.30 12.58 14.35
N PRO A 42 0.56 13.57 14.66
CA PRO A 42 0.85 13.96 16.05
C PRO A 42 -0.36 14.25 16.93
N PRO A 43 -1.46 14.85 16.45
CA PRO A 43 -2.64 15.08 17.29
C PRO A 43 -3.33 13.78 17.76
N LEU A 44 -3.16 12.67 17.04
CA LEU A 44 -3.74 11.36 17.44
C LEU A 44 -2.99 10.68 18.61
N ARG A 45 -1.87 11.23 19.05
CA ARG A 45 -1.14 10.72 20.23
C ARG A 45 -1.93 10.89 21.55
N ILE A 46 -2.91 11.79 21.57
CA ILE A 46 -3.81 12.01 22.71
C ILE A 46 -4.78 10.84 22.87
N LEU A 47 -5.11 10.15 21.78
CA LEU A 47 -6.05 9.03 21.80
C LEU A 47 -5.38 7.77 22.37
N PRO A 48 -6.05 7.04 23.28
CA PRO A 48 -5.53 5.79 23.83
C PRO A 48 -5.44 4.73 22.72
N ARG A 49 -4.37 3.95 22.76
CA ARG A 49 -3.99 2.99 21.68
C ARG A 49 -5.04 1.93 21.39
N PHE A 50 -5.84 1.55 22.38
CA PHE A 50 -6.89 0.53 22.23
C PHE A 50 -8.05 0.96 21.32
N LEU A 51 -8.24 2.27 21.09
CA LEU A 51 -9.30 2.76 20.21
C LEU A 51 -9.04 2.42 18.73
N PHE A 52 -7.78 2.36 18.30
CA PHE A 52 -7.43 2.03 16.93
C PHE A 52 -7.81 0.59 16.54
N PRO A 53 -7.45 -0.45 17.32
CA PRO A 53 -7.93 -1.81 17.09
C PRO A 53 -9.46 -1.92 17.13
N LEU A 54 -10.12 -1.21 18.03
CA LEU A 54 -11.57 -1.21 18.12
C LEU A 54 -12.22 -0.62 16.88
N ALA A 55 -11.74 0.55 16.42
CA ALA A 55 -12.20 1.18 15.19
C ALA A 55 -11.93 0.31 13.95
N ALA A 56 -10.72 -0.27 13.87
CA ALA A 56 -10.36 -1.19 12.80
C ALA A 56 -11.29 -2.42 12.77
N THR A 57 -11.58 -3.01 13.93
CA THR A 57 -12.50 -4.14 14.04
C THR A 57 -13.92 -3.75 13.62
N ALA A 58 -14.40 -2.58 14.02
CA ALA A 58 -15.72 -2.06 13.63
C ALA A 58 -15.87 -1.85 12.13
N ILE A 59 -14.78 -1.58 11.41
CA ILE A 59 -14.77 -1.44 9.95
C ILE A 59 -14.62 -2.81 9.28
N VAL A 60 -13.69 -3.63 9.74
CA VAL A 60 -13.34 -4.90 9.10
C VAL A 60 -14.44 -5.94 9.26
N LEU A 61 -15.15 -5.96 10.39
CA LEU A 61 -16.19 -6.96 10.65
C LEU A 61 -17.36 -6.89 9.67
N PRO A 62 -17.99 -5.72 9.40
CA PRO A 62 -19.02 -5.60 8.37
C PRO A 62 -18.49 -5.94 6.97
N LEU A 63 -17.28 -5.50 6.63
CA LEU A 63 -16.66 -5.81 5.34
C LEU A 63 -16.43 -7.32 5.16
N ALA A 64 -16.03 -8.03 6.21
CA ALA A 64 -15.86 -9.47 6.19
C ALA A 64 -17.20 -10.21 6.00
N ILE A 65 -18.27 -9.74 6.65
CA ILE A 65 -19.62 -10.34 6.53
C ILE A 65 -20.17 -10.15 5.11
N VAL A 66 -20.02 -8.93 4.55
CA VAL A 66 -20.46 -8.65 3.17
C VAL A 66 -19.58 -9.38 2.15
N GLY A 67 -18.28 -9.42 2.39
CA GLY A 67 -17.29 -10.03 1.48
C GLY A 67 -17.34 -11.56 1.44
N GLN A 68 -17.95 -12.24 2.41
CA GLN A 68 -17.93 -13.72 2.45
C GLN A 68 -18.64 -14.37 1.25
N THR A 69 -19.66 -13.71 0.67
CA THR A 69 -20.43 -14.23 -0.47
C THR A 69 -19.66 -14.12 -1.79
N SER A 70 -18.74 -13.14 -1.89
CA SER A 70 -17.93 -12.87 -3.08
C SER A 70 -16.44 -12.78 -2.72
N PHE A 71 -15.99 -13.69 -1.86
CA PHE A 71 -14.65 -13.63 -1.24
C PHE A 71 -13.53 -13.52 -2.26
N TYR A 72 -13.55 -14.34 -3.31
CA TYR A 72 -12.48 -14.36 -4.31
C TYR A 72 -12.37 -13.04 -5.07
N SER A 73 -13.48 -12.51 -5.57
CA SER A 73 -13.49 -11.25 -6.33
C SER A 73 -13.14 -10.06 -5.43
N THR A 74 -13.65 -10.03 -4.21
CA THR A 74 -13.34 -8.97 -3.24
C THR A 74 -11.86 -8.96 -2.87
N LEU A 75 -11.29 -10.14 -2.60
CA LEU A 75 -9.87 -10.29 -2.28
C LEU A 75 -8.98 -9.92 -3.47
N SER A 76 -9.31 -10.39 -4.67
CA SER A 76 -8.57 -10.08 -5.89
C SER A 76 -8.54 -8.58 -6.16
N ASN A 77 -9.70 -7.92 -6.11
CA ASN A 77 -9.80 -6.47 -6.31
C ASN A 77 -8.98 -5.69 -5.27
N PHE A 78 -9.05 -6.10 -4.02
CA PHE A 78 -8.29 -5.46 -2.93
C PHE A 78 -6.77 -5.59 -3.13
N LEU A 79 -6.31 -6.79 -3.47
CA LEU A 79 -4.88 -7.05 -3.74
C LEU A 79 -4.38 -6.26 -4.95
N SER A 80 -5.18 -6.14 -6.01
CA SER A 80 -4.82 -5.36 -7.19
C SER A 80 -4.68 -3.87 -6.87
N VAL A 81 -5.60 -3.30 -6.10
CA VAL A 81 -5.50 -1.88 -5.67
C VAL A 81 -4.24 -1.64 -4.83
N ILE A 82 -3.91 -2.56 -3.91
CA ILE A 82 -2.65 -2.50 -3.16
C ILE A 82 -1.45 -2.64 -4.11
N GLY A 83 -1.55 -3.52 -5.11
CA GLY A 83 -0.53 -3.69 -6.13
C GLY A 83 -0.21 -2.39 -6.86
N TYR A 84 -1.22 -1.69 -7.37
CA TYR A 84 -1.03 -0.40 -8.05
C TYR A 84 -0.36 0.64 -7.13
N TRP A 85 -0.84 0.77 -5.91
CA TRP A 85 -0.23 1.69 -4.94
C TRP A 85 1.24 1.34 -4.66
N SER A 86 1.53 0.05 -4.50
CA SER A 86 2.89 -0.44 -4.27
C SER A 86 3.80 -0.17 -5.47
N ALA A 87 3.29 -0.30 -6.71
CA ALA A 87 4.05 0.00 -7.91
C ALA A 87 4.51 1.46 -7.95
N LEU A 88 3.62 2.40 -7.62
CA LEU A 88 3.95 3.83 -7.57
C LEU A 88 5.04 4.10 -6.54
N TYR A 89 4.88 3.56 -5.33
CA TYR A 89 5.85 3.72 -4.25
C TYR A 89 7.22 3.15 -4.62
N VAL A 90 7.25 1.92 -5.11
CA VAL A 90 8.49 1.25 -5.54
C VAL A 90 9.15 2.00 -6.70
N GLY A 91 8.37 2.53 -7.65
CA GLY A 91 8.86 3.37 -8.74
C GLY A 91 9.63 4.59 -8.24
N VAL A 92 9.10 5.32 -7.26
CA VAL A 92 9.79 6.46 -6.63
C VAL A 92 11.07 6.02 -5.93
N VAL A 93 11.01 4.97 -5.11
CA VAL A 93 12.16 4.49 -4.33
C VAL A 93 13.30 4.02 -5.24
N ILE A 94 12.99 3.26 -6.29
CA ILE A 94 13.98 2.80 -7.26
C ILE A 94 14.59 3.99 -8.01
N ALA A 95 13.77 4.94 -8.46
CA ALA A 95 14.24 6.13 -9.17
C ALA A 95 15.16 6.98 -8.30
N ASP A 96 14.82 7.21 -7.03
CA ASP A 96 15.67 7.95 -6.09
C ASP A 96 17.01 7.23 -5.88
N PHE A 97 16.96 5.94 -5.59
CA PHE A 97 18.17 5.18 -5.30
C PHE A 97 19.10 5.01 -6.50
N VAL A 98 18.55 4.62 -7.66
CA VAL A 98 19.36 4.29 -8.85
C VAL A 98 19.84 5.55 -9.58
N VAL A 99 18.92 6.47 -9.86
CA VAL A 99 19.20 7.62 -10.73
C VAL A 99 19.76 8.80 -9.91
N ILE A 100 19.08 9.18 -8.85
CA ILE A 100 19.47 10.40 -8.10
C ILE A 100 20.69 10.12 -7.22
N ARG A 101 20.69 9.01 -6.48
CA ARG A 101 21.77 8.67 -5.54
C ARG A 101 22.83 7.75 -6.13
N ARG A 102 22.67 7.32 -7.40
CA ARG A 102 23.65 6.48 -8.13
C ARG A 102 24.06 5.23 -7.34
N CYS A 103 23.10 4.58 -6.71
CA CYS A 103 23.29 3.37 -5.87
C CYS A 103 24.27 3.55 -4.69
N ARG A 104 24.44 4.77 -4.18
CA ARG A 104 25.35 5.05 -3.06
C ARG A 104 24.58 5.19 -1.75
N MET A 105 24.73 4.21 -0.84
CA MET A 105 24.15 4.27 0.50
C MET A 105 24.70 5.40 1.36
N SER A 106 25.96 5.80 1.14
CA SER A 106 26.58 6.94 1.84
C SER A 106 25.94 8.30 1.53
N SER A 107 25.06 8.37 0.52
CA SER A 107 24.29 9.58 0.21
C SER A 107 23.12 9.83 1.17
N TYR A 108 22.79 8.86 2.04
CA TYR A 108 21.76 9.03 3.06
C TYR A 108 22.38 9.57 4.33
N ASP A 109 22.11 10.82 4.64
CA ASP A 109 22.51 11.42 5.92
C ASP A 109 21.44 11.09 6.96
N VAL A 110 21.77 10.13 7.83
CA VAL A 110 20.86 9.66 8.88
C VAL A 110 20.72 10.70 10.00
N SER A 111 21.64 11.67 10.10
CA SER A 111 21.60 12.67 11.18
C SER A 111 20.44 13.65 11.04
N ILE A 112 19.98 13.89 9.79
CA ILE A 112 18.90 14.85 9.47
C ILE A 112 17.50 14.23 9.44
N TRP A 113 17.35 12.95 9.78
CA TRP A 113 16.08 12.20 9.63
C TRP A 113 14.91 12.83 10.39
N ASN A 114 15.16 13.57 11.45
CA ASN A 114 14.14 14.20 12.28
C ASN A 114 14.03 15.72 12.08
N ASP A 115 14.83 16.30 11.21
CA ASP A 115 14.80 17.74 10.92
C ASP A 115 14.03 18.02 9.62
N TRP A 116 12.73 18.34 9.76
CA TRP A 116 11.84 18.61 8.64
C TRP A 116 12.30 19.79 7.74
N ARG A 117 13.13 20.70 8.28
CA ARG A 117 13.65 21.83 7.51
C ARG A 117 14.77 21.45 6.55
N GLN A 118 15.51 20.40 6.87
CA GLN A 118 16.61 19.89 6.05
C GLN A 118 16.17 18.77 5.11
N LEU A 119 15.06 18.08 5.46
CA LEU A 119 14.46 17.08 4.59
C LEU A 119 13.86 17.73 3.33
N PRO A 120 14.03 17.10 2.17
CA PRO A 120 13.36 17.55 0.94
C PRO A 120 11.85 17.48 1.11
N PRO A 121 11.09 18.45 0.55
CA PRO A 121 9.64 18.53 0.76
C PRO A 121 8.83 17.36 0.18
N GLY A 122 9.42 16.52 -0.68
CA GLY A 122 8.78 15.35 -1.24
C GLY A 122 7.67 15.63 -2.27
N ILE A 123 7.59 16.87 -2.75
CA ILE A 123 6.57 17.30 -3.73
C ILE A 123 6.72 16.52 -5.04
N ALA A 124 7.96 16.30 -5.50
CA ALA A 124 8.22 15.52 -6.70
C ALA A 124 7.70 14.08 -6.58
N ALA A 125 7.84 13.43 -5.42
CA ALA A 125 7.34 12.09 -5.19
C ALA A 125 5.81 12.06 -5.22
N MET A 126 5.15 12.96 -4.49
CA MET A 126 3.69 13.02 -4.43
C MET A 126 3.08 13.34 -5.79
N THR A 127 3.63 14.33 -6.51
CA THR A 127 3.14 14.69 -7.85
C THR A 127 3.36 13.59 -8.87
N SER A 128 4.50 12.88 -8.82
CA SER A 128 4.75 11.72 -9.67
C SER A 128 3.71 10.62 -9.43
N CYS A 129 3.41 10.31 -8.17
CA CYS A 129 2.40 9.31 -7.82
C CYS A 129 0.99 9.71 -8.29
N VAL A 130 0.57 10.95 -8.06
CA VAL A 130 -0.77 11.43 -8.45
C VAL A 130 -0.93 11.45 -9.97
N LEU A 131 0.08 11.91 -10.72
CA LEU A 131 0.05 11.91 -12.18
C LEU A 131 0.04 10.47 -12.74
N SER A 132 0.83 9.58 -12.14
CA SER A 132 0.85 8.17 -12.54
C SER A 132 -0.47 7.47 -12.28
N LEU A 133 -1.16 7.75 -11.17
CA LEU A 133 -2.51 7.23 -10.92
C LEU A 133 -3.47 7.60 -12.04
N GLY A 134 -3.42 8.84 -12.53
CA GLY A 134 -4.25 9.29 -13.66
C GLY A 134 -4.03 8.47 -14.93
N LEU A 135 -2.80 7.97 -15.15
CA LEU A 135 -2.47 7.10 -16.28
C LEU A 135 -2.76 5.63 -16.04
N VAL A 136 -2.65 5.16 -14.79
CA VAL A 136 -2.96 3.76 -14.43
C VAL A 136 -4.44 3.46 -14.62
N VAL A 137 -5.34 4.37 -14.22
CA VAL A 137 -6.80 4.17 -14.27
C VAL A 137 -7.32 3.72 -15.66
N PRO A 138 -6.93 4.29 -16.79
CA PRO A 138 -7.35 3.80 -18.11
C PRO A 138 -6.90 2.39 -18.47
N PHE A 139 -5.82 1.89 -17.86
CA PHE A 139 -5.23 0.57 -18.11
C PHE A 139 -5.61 -0.49 -17.07
N MET A 140 -6.40 -0.12 -16.08
CA MET A 140 -6.92 -1.06 -15.09
C MET A 140 -7.96 -2.00 -15.71
N ASP A 141 -7.87 -3.30 -15.39
CA ASP A 141 -8.91 -4.29 -15.68
C ASP A 141 -9.28 -5.02 -14.40
N GLN A 142 -10.29 -4.47 -13.71
CA GLN A 142 -10.77 -4.99 -12.43
C GLN A 142 -12.24 -5.40 -12.56
N ALA A 143 -12.70 -6.31 -11.70
CA ALA A 143 -14.08 -6.81 -11.72
C ALA A 143 -15.14 -5.71 -11.53
N TRP A 144 -14.77 -4.58 -10.90
CA TRP A 144 -15.67 -3.44 -10.66
C TRP A 144 -15.44 -2.27 -11.62
N PHE A 145 -14.32 -2.20 -12.30
CA PHE A 145 -13.99 -1.15 -13.26
C PHE A 145 -12.98 -1.63 -14.28
N THR A 146 -13.35 -1.57 -15.55
CA THR A 146 -12.46 -1.87 -16.67
C THR A 146 -12.22 -0.58 -17.44
N GLY A 147 -10.98 -0.13 -17.47
CA GLY A 147 -10.57 1.05 -18.22
C GLY A 147 -10.68 0.83 -19.73
N PRO A 148 -10.79 1.91 -20.52
CA PRO A 148 -10.98 1.81 -21.97
C PRO A 148 -9.83 1.09 -22.69
N LEU A 149 -8.63 1.15 -22.17
CA LEU A 149 -7.44 0.49 -22.73
C LEU A 149 -7.22 -0.90 -22.10
N GLY A 150 -7.59 -1.11 -20.84
CA GLY A 150 -7.52 -2.39 -20.15
C GLY A 150 -8.31 -3.49 -20.86
N LYS A 151 -9.43 -3.15 -21.51
CA LYS A 151 -10.23 -4.10 -22.31
C LYS A 151 -9.48 -4.76 -23.46
N HIS A 152 -8.49 -4.10 -24.01
CA HIS A 152 -7.76 -4.56 -25.21
C HIS A 152 -6.41 -5.18 -24.88
N VAL A 153 -5.79 -4.74 -23.81
CA VAL A 153 -4.39 -5.08 -23.50
C VAL A 153 -4.29 -5.92 -22.21
N GLY A 154 -5.38 -6.02 -21.45
CA GLY A 154 -5.39 -6.63 -20.13
C GLY A 154 -4.95 -5.65 -19.02
N ASP A 155 -4.78 -6.14 -17.79
CA ASP A 155 -4.38 -5.33 -16.65
C ASP A 155 -2.86 -5.07 -16.66
N LEU A 156 -2.48 -3.93 -17.20
CA LEU A 156 -1.10 -3.43 -17.19
C LEU A 156 -0.90 -2.27 -16.20
N GLY A 157 -1.84 -2.07 -15.29
CA GLY A 157 -1.81 -0.95 -14.35
C GLY A 157 -0.57 -0.95 -13.45
N PHE A 158 -0.10 -2.11 -13.02
CA PHE A 158 1.09 -2.24 -12.18
C PHE A 158 2.37 -1.85 -12.93
N GLU A 159 2.63 -2.43 -14.08
CA GLU A 159 3.84 -2.20 -14.89
C GLU A 159 3.93 -0.76 -15.37
N LEU A 160 2.81 -0.23 -15.87
CA LEU A 160 2.74 1.17 -16.30
C LEU A 160 2.87 2.12 -15.11
N GLY A 161 2.21 1.83 -14.00
CA GLY A 161 2.34 2.61 -12.77
C GLY A 161 3.79 2.74 -12.33
N LEU A 162 4.51 1.62 -12.29
CA LEU A 162 5.92 1.59 -11.92
C LEU A 162 6.78 2.38 -12.91
N ALA A 163 6.65 2.11 -14.20
CA ALA A 163 7.47 2.72 -15.24
C ALA A 163 7.23 4.24 -15.36
N VAL A 164 5.96 4.65 -15.37
CA VAL A 164 5.60 6.06 -15.48
C VAL A 164 6.03 6.85 -14.24
N THR A 165 5.79 6.30 -13.04
CA THR A 165 6.23 6.95 -11.80
C THR A 165 7.74 7.10 -11.75
N PHE A 166 8.48 6.07 -12.16
CA PHE A 166 9.93 6.11 -12.26
C PHE A 166 10.40 7.26 -13.15
N VAL A 167 9.86 7.36 -14.38
CA VAL A 167 10.24 8.40 -15.34
C VAL A 167 9.85 9.79 -14.84
N LEU A 168 8.62 9.96 -14.36
CA LEU A 168 8.14 11.25 -13.83
C LEU A 168 8.98 11.73 -12.66
N TYR A 169 9.30 10.83 -11.75
CA TYR A 169 10.16 11.20 -10.61
C TYR A 169 11.55 11.61 -11.03
N CYS A 170 12.17 10.92 -11.99
CA CYS A 170 13.48 11.31 -12.54
C CYS A 170 13.47 12.69 -13.17
N VAL A 171 12.34 13.11 -13.74
CA VAL A 171 12.20 14.46 -14.34
C VAL A 171 11.87 15.51 -13.28
N LEU A 172 10.96 15.21 -12.37
CA LEU A 172 10.46 16.19 -11.40
C LEU A 172 11.45 16.44 -10.25
N ARG A 173 12.22 15.44 -9.87
CA ARG A 173 13.15 15.56 -8.75
C ARG A 173 14.26 16.61 -8.96
N PRO A 174 14.95 16.67 -10.11
CA PRO A 174 15.92 17.73 -10.38
C PRO A 174 15.31 19.14 -10.40
N VAL A 175 14.05 19.25 -10.86
CA VAL A 175 13.32 20.52 -10.84
C VAL A 175 13.04 20.96 -9.40
N GLU A 176 12.58 20.04 -8.56
CA GLU A 176 12.36 20.30 -7.12
C GLU A 176 13.65 20.75 -6.44
N GLN A 177 14.76 20.06 -6.68
CA GLN A 177 16.06 20.42 -6.10
C GLN A 177 16.52 21.81 -6.50
N ARG A 178 16.27 22.22 -7.75
CA ARG A 178 16.58 23.59 -8.22
C ARG A 178 15.66 24.64 -7.62
N LEU A 179 14.37 24.32 -7.46
CA LEU A 179 13.37 25.26 -6.95
C LEU A 179 13.56 25.54 -5.46
N PHE A 180 13.85 24.52 -4.69
CA PHE A 180 13.99 24.62 -3.23
C PHE A 180 15.45 24.72 -2.75
N ARG A 181 16.42 24.70 -3.67
CA ARG A 181 17.87 24.75 -3.36
C ARG A 181 18.33 23.81 -2.25
N ARG A 182 17.72 22.61 -2.21
CA ARG A 182 17.99 21.60 -1.19
C ARG A 182 18.32 20.25 -1.81
#